data_1a549c7e3c9993c49ccc0d11866287ec
#
_entry.id   1a549c7e3c9993c49ccc0d11866287ec
#
_cell.length_a   1.000
_cell.length_b   1.000
_cell.length_c   1.000
_cell.angle_alpha   90.00
_cell.angle_beta   90.00
_cell.angle_gamma   90.00
#
_symmetry.space_group_name_H-M   'P 1'
#
loop_
_entity.id
_entity.type
_entity.pdbx_description
1 polymer ?
#
loop_
_entity_poly.entity_id
_entity_poly.type
_entity_poly.pdbx_seq_one_letter_code
_entity_poly.pdbx_strand_id
1 'polypeptide(L)'
;MANTDPVNDDAAVTEQILESARRSWPNGPRVHPIGAATVGLKGEELTRMSELKDAGCVAISNDGRPVGNTEIFRRMLEYAADLDLIVIDHCEDPYLAAKSHMNEGATSGVLG
;
A
#
# COMPACT_ATOMS: atom_id res chain seq x y z
N MET A 1 1.81 -6.77 2.88
CA MET A 1 0.96 -5.83 2.12
C MET A 1 0.30 -4.88 3.10
N ALA A 2 -0.09 -3.68 2.67
CA ALA A 2 -0.69 -2.66 3.53
C ALA A 2 -2.16 -2.93 3.90
N ASN A 3 -2.87 -3.68 3.07
CA ASN A 3 -4.30 -3.99 3.15
C ASN A 3 -4.64 -5.15 4.11
N THR A 4 -4.05 -5.14 5.28
CA THR A 4 -4.39 -6.06 6.37
C THR A 4 -5.69 -5.64 7.06
N ASP A 5 -6.18 -6.44 8.01
CA ASP A 5 -7.31 -6.11 8.87
C ASP A 5 -6.88 -6.22 10.34
N PRO A 6 -6.72 -5.10 11.07
CA PRO A 6 -6.82 -3.71 10.61
C PRO A 6 -5.76 -3.34 9.55
N VAL A 7 -6.02 -2.27 8.77
CA VAL A 7 -5.07 -1.72 7.79
C VAL A 7 -3.75 -1.37 8.49
N ASN A 8 -2.62 -1.68 7.83
CA ASN A 8 -1.29 -1.36 8.36
C ASN A 8 -0.94 0.12 8.09
N ASP A 9 -1.69 1.04 8.68
CA ASP A 9 -1.54 2.49 8.55
C ASP A 9 -1.04 3.18 9.84
N ASP A 10 -0.71 2.38 10.85
CA ASP A 10 -0.22 2.81 12.15
C ASP A 10 0.96 1.94 12.62
N ALA A 11 1.87 2.54 13.38
CA ALA A 11 3.05 1.86 13.91
C ALA A 11 2.68 0.65 14.79
N ALA A 12 1.62 0.75 15.59
CA ALA A 12 1.19 -0.34 16.46
C ALA A 12 0.74 -1.59 15.68
N VAL A 13 0.09 -1.41 14.53
CA VAL A 13 -0.28 -2.51 13.64
C VAL A 13 0.98 -3.17 13.05
N THR A 14 1.95 -2.37 12.61
CA THR A 14 3.24 -2.86 12.12
C THR A 14 3.96 -3.71 13.19
N GLU A 15 4.05 -3.20 14.42
CA GLU A 15 4.67 -3.90 15.54
C GLU A 15 3.95 -5.21 15.85
N GLN A 16 2.61 -5.22 15.83
CA GLN A 16 1.80 -6.41 16.04
C GLN A 16 2.05 -7.48 14.97
N ILE A 17 2.18 -7.08 13.69
CA ILE A 17 2.52 -7.98 12.58
C ILE A 17 3.87 -8.65 12.84
N LEU A 18 4.90 -7.86 13.17
CA LEU A 18 6.24 -8.37 13.43
C LEU A 18 6.30 -9.27 14.66
N GLU A 19 5.60 -8.91 15.73
CA GLU A 19 5.54 -9.71 16.94
C GLU A 19 4.81 -11.03 16.70
N SER A 20 3.70 -11.01 15.97
CA SER A 20 2.97 -12.23 15.58
C SER A 20 3.83 -13.17 14.75
N ALA A 21 4.61 -12.61 13.81
CA ALA A 21 5.54 -13.40 13.00
C ALA A 21 6.63 -14.07 13.85
N ARG A 22 7.23 -13.32 14.78
CA ARG A 22 8.27 -13.86 15.70
C ARG A 22 7.74 -14.96 16.60
N ARG A 23 6.53 -14.79 17.15
CA ARG A 23 5.90 -15.77 18.02
C ARG A 23 5.51 -17.04 17.31
N SER A 24 4.87 -16.90 16.13
CA SER A 24 4.36 -18.05 15.39
C SER A 24 5.45 -18.84 14.70
N TRP A 25 6.54 -18.18 14.30
CA TRP A 25 7.61 -18.75 13.50
C TRP A 25 9.00 -18.28 13.96
N PRO A 26 9.48 -18.66 15.15
CA PRO A 26 10.76 -18.16 15.69
C PRO A 26 11.97 -18.41 14.77
N ASN A 27 11.93 -19.46 13.96
CA ASN A 27 12.95 -19.81 12.97
C ASN A 27 12.40 -19.80 11.53
N GLY A 28 11.30 -19.10 11.31
CA GLY A 28 10.60 -19.07 10.04
C GLY A 28 11.12 -18.00 9.08
N PRO A 29 10.36 -17.71 8.03
CA PRO A 29 10.70 -16.67 7.05
C PRO A 29 10.75 -15.30 7.71
N ARG A 30 11.60 -14.42 7.17
CA ARG A 30 11.63 -13.02 7.57
C ARG A 30 10.38 -12.32 7.02
N VAL A 31 9.69 -11.58 7.87
CA VAL A 31 8.55 -10.74 7.48
C VAL A 31 9.03 -9.30 7.35
N HIS A 32 8.78 -8.72 6.19
CA HIS A 32 9.06 -7.32 5.88
C HIS A 32 7.71 -6.62 5.63
N PRO A 33 7.16 -5.90 6.62
CA PRO A 33 5.86 -5.24 6.47
C PRO A 33 5.94 -4.07 5.49
N ILE A 34 4.84 -3.86 4.77
CA ILE A 34 4.60 -2.71 3.92
C ILE A 34 3.49 -1.91 4.58
N GLY A 35 3.72 -0.63 4.83
CA GLY A 35 2.75 0.26 5.43
C GLY A 35 1.81 0.87 4.40
N ALA A 36 0.62 1.29 4.84
CA ALA A 36 -0.30 2.03 4.00
C ALA A 36 0.22 3.45 3.76
N ALA A 37 0.11 3.92 2.53
CA ALA A 37 0.50 5.27 2.16
C ALA A 37 -0.51 6.31 2.65
N THR A 38 -1.79 5.93 2.72
CA THR A 38 -2.86 6.80 3.18
C THR A 38 -3.68 6.13 4.29
N VAL A 39 -4.22 6.95 5.18
CA VAL A 39 -5.04 6.51 6.32
C VAL A 39 -6.24 5.70 5.81
N GLY A 40 -6.37 4.47 6.30
CA GLY A 40 -7.42 3.54 5.89
C GLY A 40 -7.40 3.17 4.41
N LEU A 41 -6.29 3.41 3.69
CA LEU A 41 -6.15 3.23 2.23
C LEU A 41 -7.15 4.07 1.41
N LYS A 42 -7.58 5.21 1.92
CA LYS A 42 -8.62 6.03 1.28
C LYS A 42 -8.11 6.95 0.17
N GLY A 43 -6.79 7.17 0.08
CA GLY A 43 -6.20 8.09 -0.90
C GLY A 43 -6.42 9.58 -0.59
N GLU A 44 -6.80 9.92 0.64
CA GLU A 44 -7.21 11.27 1.05
C GLU A 44 -6.20 11.96 1.97
N GLU A 45 -5.60 11.22 2.89
CA GLU A 45 -4.66 11.72 3.89
C GLU A 45 -3.47 10.79 4.01
N LEU A 46 -2.26 11.34 3.98
CA LEU A 46 -1.02 10.55 4.14
C LEU A 46 -0.90 10.02 5.57
N THR A 47 -0.40 8.79 5.69
CA THR A 47 -0.02 8.23 6.97
C THR A 47 1.26 8.89 7.51
N ARG A 48 1.57 8.62 8.76
CA ARG A 48 2.85 9.01 9.39
C ARG A 48 3.94 8.03 8.97
N MET A 49 4.43 8.16 7.74
CA MET A 49 5.37 7.21 7.14
C MET A 49 6.67 7.08 7.94
N SER A 50 7.12 8.13 8.64
CA SER A 50 8.27 8.05 9.54
C SER A 50 8.05 7.06 10.69
N GLU A 51 6.87 7.11 11.33
CA GLU A 51 6.53 6.18 12.41
C GLU A 51 6.40 4.74 11.89
N LEU A 52 5.83 4.55 10.69
CA LEU A 52 5.76 3.23 10.03
C LEU A 52 7.15 2.68 9.71
N LYS A 53 8.08 3.54 9.22
CA LYS A 53 9.47 3.16 8.98
C LYS A 53 10.16 2.74 10.28
N ASP A 54 10.04 3.54 11.33
CA ASP A 54 10.65 3.27 12.64
C ASP A 54 10.11 1.98 13.26
N ALA A 55 8.83 1.68 13.04
CA ALA A 55 8.20 0.41 13.44
C ALA A 55 8.68 -0.81 12.62
N GLY A 56 9.34 -0.59 11.48
CA GLY A 56 9.96 -1.64 10.67
C GLY A 56 9.35 -1.87 9.29
N CYS A 57 8.51 -0.97 8.79
CA CYS A 57 8.07 -1.02 7.39
C CYS A 57 9.24 -0.76 6.45
N VAL A 58 9.32 -1.54 5.37
CA VAL A 58 10.37 -1.43 4.35
C VAL A 58 9.89 -0.71 3.09
N ALA A 59 8.59 -0.55 2.95
CA ALA A 59 7.95 0.10 1.80
C ALA A 59 6.59 0.68 2.22
N ILE A 60 6.04 1.52 1.36
CA ILE A 60 4.72 2.12 1.48
C ILE A 60 3.89 1.77 0.24
N SER A 61 2.62 1.45 0.44
CA SER A 61 1.71 1.08 -0.63
C SER A 61 0.28 1.51 -0.33
N ASN A 62 -0.49 1.77 -1.38
CA ASN A 62 -1.94 1.91 -1.27
C ASN A 62 -2.64 0.75 -2.01
N ASP A 63 -2.13 -0.47 -1.80
CA ASP A 63 -2.54 -1.68 -2.49
C ASP A 63 -4.05 -1.93 -2.45
N GLY A 64 -4.60 -2.26 -3.62
CA GLY A 64 -6.03 -2.51 -3.84
C GLY A 64 -6.89 -1.24 -3.95
N ARG A 65 -6.33 -0.05 -3.67
CA ARG A 65 -7.02 1.24 -3.79
C ARG A 65 -6.05 2.31 -4.28
N PRO A 66 -5.98 2.56 -5.59
CA PRO A 66 -5.03 3.53 -6.15
C PRO A 66 -5.26 4.94 -5.59
N VAL A 67 -4.19 5.69 -5.41
CA VAL A 67 -4.27 7.09 -5.00
C VAL A 67 -4.67 7.94 -6.21
N GLY A 68 -5.97 8.19 -6.39
CA GLY A 68 -6.50 8.93 -7.53
C GLY A 68 -6.19 10.43 -7.51
N ASN A 69 -5.83 11.00 -6.37
CA ASN A 69 -5.42 12.39 -6.27
C ASN A 69 -3.93 12.52 -6.53
N THR A 70 -3.56 13.12 -7.67
CA THR A 70 -2.17 13.29 -8.10
C THR A 70 -1.34 14.18 -7.17
N GLU A 71 -1.96 15.13 -6.46
CA GLU A 71 -1.26 15.93 -5.44
C GLU A 71 -0.87 15.06 -4.24
N ILE A 72 -1.80 14.26 -3.71
CA ILE A 72 -1.52 13.30 -2.63
C ILE A 72 -0.45 12.31 -3.08
N PHE A 73 -0.55 11.78 -4.30
CA PHE A 73 0.42 10.86 -4.87
C PHE A 73 1.82 11.49 -4.95
N ARG A 74 1.93 12.73 -5.41
CA ARG A 74 3.19 13.47 -5.43
C ARG A 74 3.77 13.63 -4.02
N ARG A 75 2.95 14.07 -3.06
CA ARG A 75 3.40 14.23 -1.66
C ARG A 75 3.84 12.91 -1.04
N MET A 76 3.15 11.82 -1.36
CA MET A 76 3.54 10.47 -0.97
C MET A 76 4.95 10.13 -1.45
N LEU A 77 5.24 10.38 -2.74
CA LEU A 77 6.57 10.13 -3.32
C LEU A 77 7.65 11.00 -2.68
N GLU A 78 7.40 12.29 -2.49
CA GLU A 78 8.32 13.22 -1.83
C GLU A 78 8.64 12.76 -0.40
N TYR A 79 7.61 12.44 0.38
CA TYR A 79 7.78 12.00 1.77
C TYR A 79 8.50 10.64 1.87
N ALA A 80 8.14 9.69 1.03
CA ALA A 80 8.80 8.39 0.99
C ALA A 80 10.28 8.51 0.58
N ALA A 81 10.60 9.41 -0.37
CA ALA A 81 11.97 9.67 -0.80
C ALA A 81 12.83 10.24 0.35
N ASP A 82 12.31 11.20 1.11
CA ASP A 82 12.99 11.77 2.29
C ASP A 82 13.28 10.72 3.37
N LEU A 83 12.49 9.66 3.41
CA LEU A 83 12.62 8.55 4.34
C LEU A 83 13.38 7.35 3.76
N ASP A 84 13.85 7.39 2.51
CA ASP A 84 14.42 6.22 1.82
C ASP A 84 13.50 5.00 1.87
N LEU A 85 12.20 5.22 1.63
CA LEU A 85 11.18 4.18 1.53
C LEU A 85 10.81 3.92 0.08
N ILE A 86 10.65 2.65 -0.27
CA ILE A 86 10.15 2.23 -1.57
C ILE A 86 8.64 2.48 -1.62
N VAL A 87 8.16 3.08 -2.71
CA VAL A 87 6.72 3.19 -3.01
C VAL A 87 6.32 2.08 -3.96
N ILE A 88 5.28 1.35 -3.59
CA ILE A 88 4.68 0.29 -4.41
C ILE A 88 3.26 0.74 -4.73
N ASP A 89 2.98 1.02 -6.00
CA ASP A 89 1.68 1.51 -6.41
C ASP A 89 0.78 0.40 -6.96
N HIS A 90 -0.52 0.55 -6.72
CA HIS A 90 -1.58 -0.21 -7.38
C HIS A 90 -1.98 0.54 -8.64
N CYS A 91 -1.32 0.21 -9.75
CA CYS A 91 -1.42 0.94 -11.02
C CYS A 91 -2.75 0.69 -11.73
N GLU A 92 -3.81 1.25 -11.17
CA GLU A 92 -5.17 1.17 -11.71
C GLU A 92 -5.82 2.55 -11.64
N ASP A 93 -6.27 3.07 -12.79
CA ASP A 93 -7.09 4.27 -12.81
C ASP A 93 -8.55 3.90 -12.47
N PRO A 94 -9.12 4.46 -11.37
CA PRO A 94 -10.45 4.07 -10.90
C PRO A 94 -11.59 4.46 -11.87
N TYR A 95 -11.33 5.41 -12.77
CA TYR A 95 -12.32 5.85 -13.77
C TYR A 95 -12.21 5.00 -15.04
N LEU A 96 -10.99 4.69 -15.49
CA LEU A 96 -10.78 3.84 -16.66
C LEU A 96 -11.11 2.37 -16.36
N ALA A 97 -10.76 1.88 -15.18
CA ALA A 97 -11.01 0.51 -14.76
C ALA A 97 -12.44 0.26 -14.27
N ALA A 98 -13.25 1.32 -14.05
CA ALA A 98 -14.59 1.18 -13.52
C ALA A 98 -15.45 0.24 -14.37
N LYS A 99 -15.89 -0.89 -13.79
CA LYS A 99 -16.71 -1.93 -14.43
C LYS A 99 -16.03 -2.64 -15.62
N SER A 100 -14.74 -2.45 -15.83
CA SER A 100 -14.01 -3.20 -16.84
C SER A 100 -13.74 -4.63 -16.38
N HIS A 101 -13.74 -5.57 -17.34
CA HIS A 101 -13.49 -6.98 -17.09
C HIS A 101 -12.26 -7.52 -17.82
N MET A 102 -11.77 -6.78 -18.82
CA MET A 102 -10.57 -7.12 -19.58
C MET A 102 -9.95 -5.89 -20.25
N ASN A 103 -8.72 -6.02 -20.70
CA ASN A 103 -8.05 -4.97 -21.47
C ASN A 103 -8.74 -4.77 -22.82
N GLU A 104 -8.70 -3.53 -23.31
CA GLU A 104 -9.14 -3.22 -24.67
C GLU A 104 -8.30 -3.95 -25.71
N GLY A 105 -8.95 -4.51 -26.71
CA GLY A 105 -8.32 -5.25 -27.80
C GLY A 105 -9.32 -5.95 -28.71
N ALA A 106 -8.82 -6.75 -29.63
CA ALA A 106 -9.68 -7.47 -30.58
C ALA A 106 -10.72 -8.37 -29.87
N THR A 107 -10.31 -9.05 -28.80
CA THR A 107 -11.21 -9.94 -28.05
C THR A 107 -12.29 -9.16 -27.29
N SER A 108 -11.94 -8.10 -26.59
CA SER A 108 -12.93 -7.26 -25.88
C SER A 108 -13.90 -6.59 -26.85
N GLY A 109 -13.43 -6.16 -28.03
CA GLY A 109 -14.30 -5.61 -29.08
C GLY A 109 -15.31 -6.61 -29.65
N VAL A 110 -15.02 -7.91 -29.62
CA VAL A 110 -15.96 -8.97 -30.04
C VAL A 110 -16.96 -9.31 -28.93
N LEU A 111 -16.55 -9.21 -27.67
CA LEU A 111 -17.38 -9.60 -26.53
C LEU A 111 -18.33 -8.48 -26.06
N GLY A 112 -18.06 -7.23 -26.42
CA GLY A 112 -18.86 -6.05 -26.07
C GLY A 112 -18.49 -5.42 -24.77
#